data_184254d625eef929a23fb3a682f3dd3e
#
_entry.id   184254d625eef929a23fb3a682f3dd3e
#
_cell.length_a   1.000
_cell.length_b   1.000
_cell.length_c   1.000
_cell.angle_alpha   90.00
_cell.angle_beta   90.00
_cell.angle_gamma   90.00
#
_symmetry.space_group_name_H-M   'P 1'
#
loop_
_entity.id
_entity.type
_entity.pdbx_description
1 polymer ?
#
loop_
_entity_poly.entity_id
_entity_poly.type
_entity_poly.pdbx_seq_one_letter_code
_entity_poly.pdbx_strand_id
1 'polypeptide(L)'
;LETIKRLDIQGYCEKSDKFDQLLLLIESGIKSIEQMKTIQKINEELRDKNDELEKAYLDTIGILRQTVEAKDPYTRGHSDRVSEFAVLIGTKMGLDEKTIHILKIGGLFHDIGKIGIPDSILLKESKLSDDEYSQIKNHPTIGAHILGNATVFQDIIPIVKHHHERYDGRGYPSQLAGTDIPLI
;
A
#
# COMPACT_ATOMS: atom_id res chain seq x y z
N LEU A 1 -53.13 -55.58 28.70
CA LEU A 1 -53.50 -54.65 27.61
C LEU A 1 -53.04 -53.19 27.90
N GLU A 2 -53.21 -52.69 29.14
CA GLU A 2 -52.73 -51.33 29.52
C GLU A 2 -51.21 -51.19 29.50
N THR A 3 -50.47 -52.21 29.90
CA THR A 3 -49.01 -52.22 29.89
C THR A 3 -48.41 -52.17 28.47
N ILE A 4 -49.05 -52.90 27.52
CA ILE A 4 -48.65 -52.92 26.11
C ILE A 4 -48.93 -51.55 25.43
N LYS A 5 -50.08 -50.94 25.74
CA LYS A 5 -50.38 -49.58 25.25
C LYS A 5 -49.39 -48.55 25.76
N ARG A 6 -48.94 -48.66 27.03
CA ARG A 6 -47.95 -47.72 27.61
C ARG A 6 -46.57 -47.86 26.96
N LEU A 7 -46.14 -49.10 26.67
CA LEU A 7 -44.85 -49.37 26.00
C LEU A 7 -44.88 -48.89 24.54
N ASP A 8 -45.98 -49.04 23.84
CA ASP A 8 -46.08 -48.56 22.45
C ASP A 8 -46.14 -47.03 22.38
N ILE A 9 -46.83 -46.35 23.33
CA ILE A 9 -46.82 -44.90 23.40
C ILE A 9 -45.43 -44.37 23.74
N GLN A 10 -44.74 -44.99 24.69
CA GLN A 10 -43.40 -44.54 25.10
C GLN A 10 -42.37 -44.77 23.98
N GLY A 11 -42.44 -45.91 23.30
CA GLY A 11 -41.59 -46.17 22.12
C GLY A 11 -41.89 -45.27 20.94
N TYR A 12 -43.14 -44.84 20.78
CA TYR A 12 -43.55 -43.85 19.77
C TYR A 12 -43.04 -42.42 20.10
N CYS A 13 -43.16 -42.01 21.38
CA CYS A 13 -42.58 -40.74 21.83
C CYS A 13 -41.06 -40.70 21.69
N GLU A 14 -40.33 -41.72 22.08
CA GLU A 14 -38.86 -41.79 21.90
C GLU A 14 -38.45 -41.75 20.41
N LYS A 15 -39.22 -42.36 19.51
CA LYS A 15 -39.00 -42.28 18.08
C LYS A 15 -39.28 -40.89 17.51
N SER A 16 -40.34 -40.23 18.01
CA SER A 16 -40.67 -38.87 17.63
C SER A 16 -39.55 -37.89 18.03
N ASP A 17 -39.07 -37.94 19.29
CA ASP A 17 -38.01 -37.08 19.79
C ASP A 17 -36.69 -37.26 18.99
N LYS A 18 -36.33 -38.49 18.65
CA LYS A 18 -35.15 -38.77 17.82
C LYS A 18 -35.30 -38.26 16.39
N PHE A 19 -36.52 -38.34 15.83
CA PHE A 19 -36.79 -37.81 14.49
C PHE A 19 -36.73 -36.27 14.46
N ASP A 20 -37.26 -35.61 15.47
CA ASP A 20 -37.21 -34.14 15.61
C ASP A 20 -35.77 -33.65 15.79
N GLN A 21 -34.94 -34.37 16.59
CA GLN A 21 -33.52 -34.10 16.70
C GLN A 21 -32.76 -34.24 15.36
N LEU A 22 -33.10 -35.27 14.57
CA LEU A 22 -32.50 -35.48 13.26
C LEU A 22 -32.88 -34.35 12.29
N LEU A 23 -34.13 -33.92 12.29
CA LEU A 23 -34.58 -32.78 11.47
C LEU A 23 -33.82 -31.53 11.81
N LEU A 24 -33.66 -31.21 13.11
CA LEU A 24 -32.89 -30.02 13.56
C LEU A 24 -31.43 -30.11 13.13
N LEU A 25 -30.81 -31.28 13.17
CA LEU A 25 -29.43 -31.46 12.68
C LEU A 25 -29.32 -31.28 11.17
N ILE A 26 -30.31 -31.78 10.40
CA ILE A 26 -30.35 -31.58 8.94
C ILE A 26 -30.54 -30.11 8.59
N GLU A 27 -31.48 -29.41 9.24
CA GLU A 27 -31.73 -27.99 9.03
C GLU A 27 -30.48 -27.16 9.38
N SER A 28 -29.83 -27.43 10.51
CA SER A 28 -28.59 -26.81 10.92
C SER A 28 -27.46 -27.06 9.89
N GLY A 29 -27.35 -28.27 9.38
CA GLY A 29 -26.39 -28.63 8.34
C GLY A 29 -26.65 -27.89 7.03
N ILE A 30 -27.89 -27.80 6.58
CA ILE A 30 -28.27 -27.05 5.38
C ILE A 30 -27.91 -25.56 5.54
N LYS A 31 -28.32 -24.97 6.67
CA LYS A 31 -28.01 -23.57 6.98
C LYS A 31 -26.48 -23.29 7.00
N SER A 32 -25.72 -24.20 7.57
CA SER A 32 -24.25 -24.10 7.58
C SER A 32 -23.66 -24.15 6.16
N ILE A 33 -24.16 -25.01 5.29
CA ILE A 33 -23.74 -25.11 3.88
C ILE A 33 -24.08 -23.82 3.12
N GLU A 34 -25.28 -23.27 3.32
CA GLU A 34 -25.69 -22.00 2.70
C GLU A 34 -24.81 -20.83 3.17
N GLN A 35 -24.50 -20.78 4.46
CA GLN A 35 -23.58 -19.79 5.01
C GLN A 35 -22.18 -19.91 4.41
N MET A 36 -21.64 -21.13 4.29
CA MET A 36 -20.34 -21.37 3.67
C MET A 36 -20.31 -20.90 2.21
N LYS A 37 -21.34 -21.22 1.42
CA LYS A 37 -21.44 -20.75 0.03
C LYS A 37 -21.51 -19.21 -0.06
N THR A 38 -22.23 -18.57 0.85
CA THR A 38 -22.32 -17.12 0.91
C THR A 38 -20.97 -16.50 1.26
N ILE A 39 -20.26 -17.06 2.24
CA ILE A 39 -18.90 -16.61 2.62
C ILE A 39 -17.92 -16.77 1.45
N GLN A 40 -17.97 -17.91 0.74
CA GLN A 40 -17.12 -18.12 -0.43
C GLN A 40 -17.37 -17.07 -1.50
N LYS A 41 -18.64 -16.80 -1.83
CA LYS A 41 -19.01 -15.78 -2.81
C LYS A 41 -18.53 -14.38 -2.40
N ILE A 42 -18.74 -14.00 -1.13
CA ILE A 42 -18.27 -12.72 -0.60
C ILE A 42 -16.74 -12.60 -0.67
N ASN A 43 -16.03 -13.68 -0.35
CA ASN A 43 -14.57 -13.69 -0.43
C ASN A 43 -14.05 -13.53 -1.87
N GLU A 44 -14.71 -14.16 -2.85
CA GLU A 44 -14.39 -13.99 -4.27
C GLU A 44 -14.63 -12.54 -4.70
N GLU A 45 -15.82 -11.98 -4.40
CA GLU A 45 -16.14 -10.58 -4.72
C GLU A 45 -15.18 -9.59 -4.05
N LEU A 46 -14.78 -9.85 -2.80
CA LEU A 46 -13.83 -9.03 -2.07
C LEU A 46 -12.44 -9.08 -2.70
N ARG A 47 -12.00 -10.25 -3.15
CA ARG A 47 -10.72 -10.43 -3.85
C ARG A 47 -10.71 -9.65 -5.16
N ASP A 48 -11.75 -9.80 -5.98
CA ASP A 48 -11.88 -9.08 -7.25
C ASP A 48 -11.84 -7.55 -7.03
N LYS A 49 -12.55 -7.07 -6.00
CA LYS A 49 -12.54 -5.65 -5.65
C LYS A 49 -11.18 -5.16 -5.14
N ASN A 50 -10.45 -5.99 -4.42
CA ASN A 50 -9.11 -5.66 -3.96
C ASN A 50 -8.13 -5.56 -5.14
N ASP A 51 -8.23 -6.48 -6.10
CA ASP A 51 -7.39 -6.48 -7.31
C ASP A 51 -7.69 -5.24 -8.20
N GLU A 52 -8.97 -4.87 -8.34
CA GLU A 52 -9.38 -3.64 -9.04
C GLU A 52 -8.81 -2.38 -8.34
N LEU A 53 -8.88 -2.33 -7.01
CA LEU A 53 -8.37 -1.20 -6.22
C LEU A 53 -6.85 -1.09 -6.33
N GLU A 54 -6.13 -2.20 -6.23
CA GLU A 54 -4.68 -2.24 -6.37
C GLU A 54 -4.25 -1.74 -7.76
N LYS A 55 -4.94 -2.19 -8.80
CA LYS A 55 -4.69 -1.71 -10.17
C LYS A 55 -4.92 -0.20 -10.29
N ALA A 56 -6.05 0.31 -9.80
CA ALA A 56 -6.35 1.74 -9.84
C ALA A 56 -5.33 2.57 -9.06
N TYR A 57 -4.83 2.05 -7.94
CA TYR A 57 -3.76 2.65 -7.15
C TYR A 57 -2.46 2.75 -7.95
N LEU A 58 -2.03 1.66 -8.60
CA LEU A 58 -0.81 1.65 -9.41
C LEU A 58 -0.93 2.56 -10.66
N ASP A 59 -2.09 2.59 -11.30
CA ASP A 59 -2.36 3.49 -12.42
C ASP A 59 -2.27 4.96 -11.98
N THR A 60 -2.81 5.29 -10.80
CA THR A 60 -2.73 6.64 -10.22
C THR A 60 -1.28 7.05 -9.94
N ILE A 61 -0.49 6.16 -9.35
CA ILE A 61 0.96 6.35 -9.14
C ILE A 61 1.65 6.64 -10.46
N GLY A 62 1.35 5.85 -11.50
CA GLY A 62 1.92 6.02 -12.83
C GLY A 62 1.61 7.39 -13.43
N ILE A 63 0.36 7.85 -13.33
CA ILE A 63 -0.07 9.16 -13.83
C ILE A 63 0.62 10.29 -13.07
N LEU A 64 0.67 10.25 -11.74
CA LEU A 64 1.32 11.25 -10.92
C LEU A 64 2.81 11.35 -11.24
N ARG A 65 3.51 10.22 -11.37
CA ARG A 65 4.90 10.16 -11.80
C ARG A 65 5.11 10.83 -13.17
N GLN A 66 4.30 10.46 -14.16
CA GLN A 66 4.38 11.05 -15.51
C GLN A 66 4.14 12.55 -15.48
N THR A 67 3.27 13.05 -14.61
CA THR A 67 3.01 14.47 -14.44
C THR A 67 4.26 15.22 -13.95
N VAL A 68 5.01 14.63 -13.02
CA VAL A 68 6.27 15.20 -12.51
C VAL A 68 7.36 15.16 -13.59
N GLU A 69 7.50 14.03 -14.30
CA GLU A 69 8.48 13.89 -15.37
C GLU A 69 8.18 14.80 -16.59
N ALA A 70 6.90 15.12 -16.84
CA ALA A 70 6.52 16.07 -17.88
C ALA A 70 7.01 17.49 -17.56
N LYS A 71 7.14 17.82 -16.28
CA LYS A 71 7.65 19.10 -15.81
C LYS A 71 9.18 19.23 -15.94
N ASP A 72 9.90 18.11 -15.75
CA ASP A 72 11.38 18.05 -15.85
C ASP A 72 11.80 17.02 -16.91
N PRO A 73 11.91 17.42 -18.18
CA PRO A 73 12.26 16.52 -19.30
C PRO A 73 13.60 15.80 -19.12
N TYR A 74 14.52 16.34 -18.30
CA TYR A 74 15.81 15.73 -18.01
C TYR A 74 15.70 14.48 -17.14
N THR A 75 14.58 14.31 -16.44
CA THR A 75 14.35 13.20 -15.51
C THR A 75 13.53 12.05 -16.11
N ARG A 76 13.23 12.09 -17.42
CA ARG A 76 12.42 11.02 -18.06
C ARG A 76 13.03 9.64 -17.81
N GLY A 77 12.25 8.74 -17.19
CA GLY A 77 12.67 7.40 -16.79
C GLY A 77 13.74 7.36 -15.69
N HIS A 78 14.10 8.50 -15.10
CA HIS A 78 15.03 8.56 -13.97
C HIS A 78 14.41 7.93 -12.74
N SER A 79 13.17 8.30 -12.43
CA SER A 79 12.46 7.79 -11.25
C SER A 79 12.26 6.27 -11.30
N ASP A 80 12.02 5.70 -12.51
CA ASP A 80 11.97 4.24 -12.69
C ASP A 80 13.30 3.59 -12.33
N ARG A 81 14.41 4.09 -12.88
CA ARG A 81 15.75 3.56 -12.59
C ARG A 81 16.12 3.67 -11.12
N VAL A 82 15.81 4.81 -10.48
CA VAL A 82 16.04 5.00 -9.02
C VAL A 82 15.26 3.98 -8.22
N SER A 83 13.98 3.80 -8.54
CA SER A 83 13.12 2.80 -7.90
C SER A 83 13.66 1.37 -8.08
N GLU A 84 14.04 0.99 -9.29
CA GLU A 84 14.61 -0.34 -9.60
C GLU A 84 15.91 -0.59 -8.83
N PHE A 85 16.83 0.39 -8.79
CA PHE A 85 18.06 0.27 -8.02
C PHE A 85 17.81 0.20 -6.52
N ALA A 86 16.88 0.99 -5.98
CA ALA A 86 16.53 0.94 -4.57
C ALA A 86 15.98 -0.45 -4.18
N VAL A 87 15.09 -1.02 -5.01
CA VAL A 87 14.57 -2.38 -4.85
C VAL A 87 15.70 -3.41 -4.91
N LEU A 88 16.60 -3.32 -5.89
CA LEU A 88 17.71 -4.24 -6.04
C LEU A 88 18.65 -4.22 -4.81
N ILE A 89 19.00 -3.02 -4.34
CA ILE A 89 19.86 -2.84 -3.16
C ILE A 89 19.15 -3.37 -1.91
N GLY A 90 17.88 -2.97 -1.66
CA GLY A 90 17.11 -3.42 -0.52
C GLY A 90 16.96 -4.95 -0.47
N THR A 91 16.71 -5.58 -1.63
CA THR A 91 16.66 -7.05 -1.74
C THR A 91 17.99 -7.69 -1.39
N LYS A 92 19.10 -7.13 -1.87
CA LYS A 92 20.45 -7.62 -1.53
C LYS A 92 20.82 -7.42 -0.06
N MET A 93 20.25 -6.41 0.59
CA MET A 93 20.39 -6.18 2.02
C MET A 93 19.50 -7.12 2.87
N GLY A 94 18.59 -7.88 2.25
CA GLY A 94 17.67 -8.80 2.95
C GLY A 94 16.50 -8.09 3.63
N LEU A 95 16.09 -6.93 3.13
CA LEU A 95 14.92 -6.22 3.65
C LEU A 95 13.63 -7.00 3.32
N ASP A 96 12.61 -6.85 4.16
CA ASP A 96 11.32 -7.52 3.98
C ASP A 96 10.52 -6.93 2.80
N GLU A 97 9.50 -7.66 2.34
CA GLU A 97 8.68 -7.27 1.18
C GLU A 97 7.97 -5.93 1.37
N LYS A 98 7.52 -5.62 2.59
CA LYS A 98 6.88 -4.34 2.89
C LYS A 98 7.87 -3.20 2.70
N THR A 99 9.05 -3.34 3.22
CA THR A 99 10.15 -2.37 3.09
C THR A 99 10.58 -2.19 1.64
N ILE A 100 10.69 -3.28 0.87
CA ILE A 100 10.97 -3.24 -0.58
C ILE A 100 9.88 -2.46 -1.33
N HIS A 101 8.61 -2.68 -0.99
CA HIS A 101 7.50 -1.92 -1.59
C HIS A 101 7.61 -0.42 -1.28
N ILE A 102 7.93 -0.04 -0.04
CA ILE A 102 8.15 1.35 0.38
C ILE A 102 9.29 1.98 -0.42
N LEU A 103 10.43 1.28 -0.57
CA LEU A 103 11.56 1.74 -1.38
C LEU A 103 11.17 1.96 -2.85
N LYS A 104 10.39 1.03 -3.41
CA LYS A 104 9.90 1.12 -4.79
C LYS A 104 9.08 2.38 -5.00
N ILE A 105 8.07 2.61 -4.17
CA ILE A 105 7.18 3.77 -4.29
C ILE A 105 7.93 5.06 -3.94
N GLY A 106 8.76 5.06 -2.90
CA GLY A 106 9.59 6.20 -2.51
C GLY A 106 10.53 6.64 -3.64
N GLY A 107 11.17 5.70 -4.32
CA GLY A 107 12.01 5.96 -5.49
C GLY A 107 11.26 6.60 -6.66
N LEU A 108 10.01 6.17 -6.90
CA LEU A 108 9.16 6.78 -7.94
C LEU A 108 8.76 8.22 -7.62
N PHE A 109 8.61 8.55 -6.33
CA PHE A 109 8.11 9.85 -5.88
C PHE A 109 9.16 10.78 -5.27
N HIS A 110 10.45 10.37 -5.18
CA HIS A 110 11.47 11.16 -4.50
C HIS A 110 11.52 12.61 -4.97
N ASP A 111 11.31 12.85 -6.25
CA ASP A 111 11.37 14.14 -6.92
C ASP A 111 10.01 14.85 -7.10
N ILE A 112 8.91 14.33 -6.53
CA ILE A 112 7.56 14.89 -6.76
C ILE A 112 7.46 16.38 -6.40
N GLY A 113 8.25 16.83 -5.45
CA GLY A 113 8.26 18.22 -5.01
C GLY A 113 8.80 19.21 -6.06
N LYS A 114 9.43 18.75 -7.14
CA LYS A 114 9.83 19.59 -8.27
C LYS A 114 8.63 20.28 -8.92
N ILE A 115 7.42 19.77 -8.72
CA ILE A 115 6.20 20.43 -9.18
C ILE A 115 6.03 21.84 -8.57
N GLY A 116 6.55 22.06 -7.37
CA GLY A 116 6.53 23.36 -6.69
C GLY A 116 7.68 24.29 -7.08
N ILE A 117 8.63 23.87 -7.91
CA ILE A 117 9.73 24.70 -8.37
C ILE A 117 9.32 25.48 -9.63
N PRO A 118 9.59 26.79 -9.73
CA PRO A 118 9.30 27.57 -10.93
C PRO A 118 10.05 27.03 -12.15
N ASP A 119 9.37 26.99 -13.31
CA ASP A 119 9.96 26.49 -14.57
C ASP A 119 11.17 27.32 -15.01
N SER A 120 11.17 28.63 -14.72
CA SER A 120 12.29 29.51 -15.01
C SER A 120 13.59 29.13 -14.28
N ILE A 121 13.48 28.38 -13.18
CA ILE A 121 14.61 27.87 -12.40
C ILE A 121 14.89 26.42 -12.81
N LEU A 122 13.85 25.58 -12.84
CA LEU A 122 13.99 24.16 -13.10
C LEU A 122 14.53 23.85 -14.50
N LEU A 123 14.09 24.62 -15.51
CA LEU A 123 14.46 24.46 -16.91
C LEU A 123 15.57 25.40 -17.37
N LYS A 124 16.25 26.09 -16.44
CA LYS A 124 17.31 27.04 -16.75
C LYS A 124 18.53 26.32 -17.33
N GLU A 125 18.91 26.65 -18.55
CA GLU A 125 20.07 26.07 -19.23
C GLU A 125 21.42 26.63 -18.74
N SER A 126 21.39 27.84 -18.16
CA SER A 126 22.60 28.45 -17.62
C SER A 126 22.82 28.08 -16.14
N LYS A 127 24.01 28.35 -15.63
CA LYS A 127 24.34 28.11 -14.21
C LYS A 127 23.35 28.84 -13.29
N LEU A 128 22.84 28.10 -12.31
CA LEU A 128 21.97 28.64 -11.26
C LEU A 128 22.74 29.57 -10.33
N SER A 129 22.09 30.64 -9.88
CA SER A 129 22.57 31.41 -8.73
C SER A 129 22.40 30.61 -7.42
N ASP A 130 23.04 31.04 -6.36
CA ASP A 130 22.92 30.43 -5.04
C ASP A 130 21.47 30.45 -4.52
N ASP A 131 20.74 31.56 -4.79
CA ASP A 131 19.32 31.68 -4.43
C ASP A 131 18.44 30.73 -5.24
N GLU A 132 18.66 30.62 -6.55
CA GLU A 132 17.94 29.64 -7.41
C GLU A 132 18.22 28.23 -7.00
N TYR A 133 19.47 27.89 -6.71
CA TYR A 133 19.84 26.57 -6.21
C TYR A 133 19.21 26.28 -4.84
N SER A 134 19.11 27.26 -3.97
CA SER A 134 18.42 27.14 -2.69
C SER A 134 16.93 26.84 -2.87
N GLN A 135 16.29 27.40 -3.90
CA GLN A 135 14.91 27.06 -4.22
C GLN A 135 14.76 25.61 -4.69
N ILE A 136 15.67 25.13 -5.54
CA ILE A 136 15.67 23.71 -5.94
C ILE A 136 15.82 22.80 -4.72
N LYS A 137 16.70 23.13 -3.77
CA LYS A 137 16.88 22.34 -2.54
C LYS A 137 15.63 22.23 -1.65
N ASN A 138 14.58 22.99 -1.94
CA ASN A 138 13.31 22.87 -1.22
C ASN A 138 12.39 21.75 -1.74
N HIS A 139 12.67 21.16 -2.94
CA HIS A 139 11.78 20.14 -3.49
C HIS A 139 11.54 18.92 -2.56
N PRO A 140 12.50 18.43 -1.75
CA PRO A 140 12.22 17.32 -0.84
C PRO A 140 11.19 17.68 0.22
N THR A 141 11.27 18.91 0.74
CA THR A 141 10.31 19.43 1.73
C THR A 141 8.93 19.64 1.11
N ILE A 142 8.87 20.19 -0.12
CA ILE A 142 7.63 20.36 -0.87
C ILE A 142 7.00 18.98 -1.16
N GLY A 143 7.79 18.03 -1.60
CA GLY A 143 7.34 16.66 -1.88
C GLY A 143 6.77 15.98 -0.64
N ALA A 144 7.48 16.06 0.49
CA ALA A 144 7.00 15.54 1.77
C ALA A 144 5.68 16.21 2.21
N HIS A 145 5.52 17.51 1.97
CA HIS A 145 4.27 18.22 2.27
C HIS A 145 3.11 17.78 1.37
N ILE A 146 3.35 17.64 0.07
CA ILE A 146 2.33 17.18 -0.89
C ILE A 146 1.83 15.79 -0.49
N LEU A 147 2.74 14.83 -0.26
CA LEU A 147 2.41 13.45 0.07
C LEU A 147 1.85 13.30 1.48
N GLY A 148 2.22 14.18 2.41
CA GLY A 148 1.74 14.18 3.79
C GLY A 148 0.23 14.33 3.96
N ASN A 149 -0.47 14.82 2.93
CA ASN A 149 -1.93 14.94 2.92
C ASN A 149 -2.67 13.62 2.63
N ALA A 150 -1.96 12.56 2.23
CA ALA A 150 -2.55 11.26 1.92
C ALA A 150 -1.94 10.16 2.80
N THR A 151 -2.80 9.48 3.55
CA THR A 151 -2.39 8.43 4.50
C THR A 151 -1.59 7.31 3.84
N VAL A 152 -1.92 6.98 2.57
CA VAL A 152 -1.30 5.92 1.80
C VAL A 152 0.18 6.15 1.50
N PHE A 153 0.67 7.41 1.57
CA PHE A 153 2.05 7.79 1.30
C PHE A 153 2.90 8.08 2.55
N GLN A 154 2.35 7.92 3.75
CA GLN A 154 3.06 8.25 4.99
C GLN A 154 4.39 7.52 5.13
N ASP A 155 4.44 6.25 4.75
CA ASP A 155 5.63 5.40 4.89
C ASP A 155 6.78 5.81 3.95
N ILE A 156 6.50 6.53 2.85
CA ILE A 156 7.52 7.00 1.89
C ILE A 156 8.00 8.43 2.15
N ILE A 157 7.37 9.16 3.06
CA ILE A 157 7.75 10.56 3.36
C ILE A 157 9.22 10.69 3.77
N PRO A 158 9.78 9.81 4.63
CA PRO A 158 11.20 9.92 4.99
C PRO A 158 12.12 9.81 3.76
N ILE A 159 11.83 8.91 2.82
CA ILE A 159 12.58 8.76 1.57
C ILE A 159 12.54 10.06 0.78
N VAL A 160 11.33 10.57 0.51
CA VAL A 160 11.12 11.78 -0.28
C VAL A 160 11.77 13.00 0.38
N LYS A 161 11.73 13.10 1.70
CA LYS A 161 12.29 14.23 2.43
C LYS A 161 13.82 14.21 2.52
N HIS A 162 14.41 13.00 2.62
CA HIS A 162 15.82 12.86 3.01
C HIS A 162 16.73 12.27 1.91
N HIS A 163 16.22 12.05 0.68
CA HIS A 163 17.01 11.45 -0.40
C HIS A 163 18.23 12.27 -0.85
N HIS A 164 18.33 13.52 -0.46
CA HIS A 164 19.50 14.38 -0.65
C HIS A 164 20.36 14.56 0.60
N GLU A 165 20.04 13.86 1.69
CA GLU A 165 20.94 13.85 2.84
C GLU A 165 22.24 13.09 2.50
N ARG A 166 23.29 13.51 3.12
CA ARG A 166 24.63 12.95 2.90
C ARG A 166 25.19 12.43 4.21
N TYR A 167 25.84 11.30 4.14
CA TYR A 167 26.45 10.66 5.33
C TYR A 167 27.36 11.62 6.11
N ASP A 168 28.02 12.55 5.41
CA ASP A 168 28.90 13.59 5.99
C ASP A 168 28.16 14.80 6.61
N GLY A 169 26.81 14.81 6.63
CA GLY A 169 25.99 15.89 7.18
C GLY A 169 25.92 17.16 6.31
N ARG A 170 26.45 17.11 5.08
CA ARG A 170 26.45 18.24 4.14
C ARG A 170 25.31 18.15 3.14
N GLY A 171 24.33 17.31 3.42
CA GLY A 171 23.12 17.16 2.63
C GLY A 171 22.06 18.22 2.93
N TYR A 172 20.86 17.98 2.44
CA TYR A 172 19.70 18.83 2.68
C TYR A 172 18.43 17.96 2.65
N PRO A 173 17.30 18.41 3.23
CA PRO A 173 17.03 19.71 3.85
C PRO A 173 17.42 19.78 5.34
N SER A 174 17.61 18.65 6.02
CA SER A 174 17.73 18.58 7.49
C SER A 174 19.18 18.50 7.97
N GLN A 175 20.14 18.29 7.07
CA GLN A 175 21.57 18.12 7.35
C GLN A 175 21.85 16.99 8.33
N LEU A 176 21.09 15.88 8.17
CA LEU A 176 21.29 14.65 8.93
C LEU A 176 22.64 14.02 8.59
N ALA A 177 23.31 13.40 9.58
CA ALA A 177 24.61 12.78 9.40
C ALA A 177 24.61 11.33 9.87
N GLY A 178 25.39 10.51 9.20
CA GLY A 178 25.61 9.11 9.63
C GLY A 178 24.29 8.33 9.74
N THR A 179 24.09 7.73 10.90
CA THR A 179 22.92 6.88 11.21
C THR A 179 21.64 7.64 11.55
N ASP A 180 21.71 8.99 11.65
CA ASP A 180 20.52 9.81 11.82
C ASP A 180 19.71 9.93 10.53
N ILE A 181 20.34 9.62 9.38
CA ILE A 181 19.63 9.51 8.10
C ILE A 181 18.77 8.25 8.16
N PRO A 182 17.44 8.34 7.96
CA PRO A 182 16.59 7.18 7.90
C PRO A 182 17.09 6.18 6.82
N LEU A 183 17.12 4.90 7.14
CA LEU A 183 17.44 3.88 6.15
C LEU A 183 16.37 3.81 5.06
N ILE A 184 15.14 4.14 5.48
CA ILE A 184 13.94 4.13 4.63
C ILE A 184 13.12 5.36 4.99
#